data_462ec29db4caa8013dccfb3e5d0c6f10
#
_entry.id   462ec29db4caa8013dccfb3e5d0c6f10
#
_cell.length_a   1.000
_cell.length_b   1.000
_cell.length_c   1.000
_cell.angle_alpha   90.00
_cell.angle_beta   90.00
_cell.angle_gamma   90.00
#
_symmetry.space_group_name_H-M   'P 1'
#
loop_
_entity.id
_entity.type
_entity.pdbx_description
1 polymer ?
#
loop_
_entity_poly.entity_id
_entity_poly.type
_entity_poly.pdbx_seq_one_letter_code
_entity_poly.pdbx_strand_id
1 'polypeptide(L)'
;MQKEEKQQQHHSLITMTVVLQLNLVLMAFNLLIPAYPLDGGRILVDLLLIVGVPATITAWITIVLAVLCGVGLITVGALNLYFGYGGIMIGIFILFSTFQLFQAVQSGNIERHPLFKPPSTGQGNPAQPKDSQPAASNV
;
A
#
# COMPACT_ATOMS: atom_id res chain seq x y z
N MET A 1 32.88 35.39 -14.05
CA MET A 1 33.14 33.96 -13.96
C MET A 1 32.97 33.42 -12.54
N GLN A 2 33.78 33.79 -11.54
CA GLN A 2 33.68 33.25 -10.19
C GLN A 2 32.35 33.50 -9.44
N LYS A 3 31.62 34.55 -9.73
CA LYS A 3 30.32 34.85 -9.10
C LYS A 3 29.21 33.93 -9.64
N GLU A 4 29.24 33.65 -10.92
CA GLU A 4 28.24 32.79 -11.57
C GLU A 4 28.40 31.32 -11.13
N GLU A 5 29.64 30.83 -11.05
CA GLU A 5 29.91 29.48 -10.53
C GLU A 5 29.44 29.29 -9.09
N LYS A 6 29.70 30.26 -8.20
CA LYS A 6 29.21 30.20 -6.82
C LYS A 6 27.68 30.24 -6.72
N GLN A 7 27.02 31.00 -7.58
CA GLN A 7 25.57 31.11 -7.60
C GLN A 7 24.95 29.81 -8.12
N GLN A 8 25.54 29.20 -9.14
CA GLN A 8 25.09 27.92 -9.69
C GLN A 8 25.29 26.77 -8.69
N GLN A 9 26.40 26.75 -7.97
CA GLN A 9 26.69 25.78 -6.92
C GLN A 9 25.70 25.93 -5.75
N HIS A 10 25.35 27.14 -5.36
CA HIS A 10 24.38 27.39 -4.30
C HIS A 10 22.96 26.93 -4.69
N HIS A 11 22.54 27.18 -5.92
CA HIS A 11 21.25 26.67 -6.44
C HIS A 11 21.21 25.14 -6.49
N SER A 12 22.29 24.49 -6.90
CA SER A 12 22.41 23.04 -6.93
C SER A 12 22.30 22.42 -5.55
N LEU A 13 22.95 22.99 -4.54
CA LEU A 13 22.87 22.52 -3.15
C LEU A 13 21.47 22.68 -2.57
N ILE A 14 20.80 23.82 -2.81
CA ILE A 14 19.44 24.05 -2.36
C ILE A 14 18.49 23.00 -3.00
N THR A 15 18.61 22.81 -4.31
CA THR A 15 17.78 21.83 -5.03
C THR A 15 17.99 20.42 -4.50
N MET A 16 19.22 19.98 -4.27
CA MET A 16 19.52 18.67 -3.69
C MET A 16 18.94 18.52 -2.29
N THR A 17 19.06 19.55 -1.46
CA THR A 17 18.50 19.53 -0.09
C THR A 17 16.98 19.42 -0.11
N VAL A 18 16.31 20.18 -0.96
CA VAL A 18 14.84 20.14 -1.10
C VAL A 18 14.39 18.77 -1.61
N VAL A 19 15.06 18.20 -2.61
CA VAL A 19 14.74 16.87 -3.14
C VAL A 19 14.93 15.79 -2.08
N LEU A 20 16.03 15.84 -1.32
CA LEU A 20 16.28 14.91 -0.24
C LEU A 20 15.21 15.01 0.86
N GLN A 21 14.86 16.23 1.25
CA GLN A 21 13.82 16.47 2.27
C GLN A 21 12.46 15.97 1.80
N LEU A 22 12.08 16.22 0.54
CA LEU A 22 10.83 15.71 -0.04
C LEU A 22 10.78 14.17 -0.06
N ASN A 23 11.88 13.53 -0.47
CA ASN A 23 11.96 12.06 -0.46
C ASN A 23 11.85 11.49 0.96
N LEU A 24 12.50 12.13 1.93
CA LEU A 24 12.44 11.69 3.33
C LEU A 24 11.02 11.83 3.89
N VAL A 25 10.37 12.96 3.61
CA VAL A 25 8.96 13.19 4.01
C VAL A 25 8.03 12.19 3.35
N LEU A 26 8.21 11.92 2.05
CA LEU A 26 7.40 10.96 1.31
C LEU A 26 7.59 9.53 1.84
N MET A 27 8.82 9.15 2.16
CA MET A 27 9.13 7.85 2.76
C MET A 27 8.51 7.73 4.16
N ALA A 28 8.67 8.74 5.00
CA ALA A 28 8.08 8.78 6.33
C ALA A 28 6.55 8.72 6.26
N PHE A 29 5.94 9.46 5.33
CA PHE A 29 4.51 9.44 5.08
C PHE A 29 4.03 8.05 4.66
N ASN A 30 4.74 7.40 3.73
CA ASN A 30 4.38 6.09 3.23
C ASN A 30 4.48 4.98 4.29
N LEU A 31 5.45 5.11 5.21
CA LEU A 31 5.68 4.16 6.29
C LEU A 31 4.78 4.42 7.52
N LEU A 32 4.57 5.71 7.85
CA LEU A 32 3.88 6.10 9.09
C LEU A 32 2.36 5.99 8.97
N ILE A 33 1.80 6.16 7.76
CA ILE A 33 0.36 6.05 7.55
C ILE A 33 -0.01 4.58 7.37
N PRO A 34 -0.69 3.97 8.37
CA PRO A 34 -1.07 2.57 8.34
C PRO A 34 -2.34 2.37 7.48
N ALA A 35 -2.33 2.87 6.25
CA ALA A 35 -3.44 2.80 5.32
C ALA A 35 -3.07 2.00 4.07
N TYR A 36 -3.91 1.06 3.69
CA TYR A 36 -3.77 0.39 2.39
C TYR A 36 -4.13 1.39 1.27
N PRO A 37 -3.36 1.49 0.17
CA PRO A 37 -2.29 0.59 -0.30
C PRO A 37 -0.85 1.01 0.06
N LEU A 38 -0.65 1.90 1.05
CA LEU A 38 0.68 2.33 1.48
C LEU A 38 1.45 1.19 2.19
N ASP A 39 2.78 1.30 2.23
CA ASP A 39 3.64 0.28 2.86
C ASP A 39 3.34 0.13 4.35
N GLY A 40 3.01 1.23 5.04
CA GLY A 40 2.57 1.19 6.44
C GLY A 40 1.34 0.31 6.68
N GLY A 41 0.39 0.28 5.74
CA GLY A 41 -0.78 -0.60 5.80
C GLY A 41 -0.42 -2.07 5.66
N ARG A 42 0.54 -2.41 4.79
CA ARG A 42 1.04 -3.79 4.65
C ARG A 42 1.77 -4.26 5.89
N ILE A 43 2.65 -3.43 6.44
CA ILE A 43 3.37 -3.73 7.68
C ILE A 43 2.38 -3.96 8.83
N LEU A 44 1.34 -3.14 8.93
CA LEU A 44 0.29 -3.30 9.93
C LEU A 44 -0.42 -4.65 9.78
N VAL A 45 -0.80 -5.04 8.56
CA VAL A 45 -1.45 -6.32 8.28
C VAL A 45 -0.54 -7.49 8.66
N ASP A 46 0.71 -7.46 8.22
CA ASP A 46 1.69 -8.51 8.52
C ASP A 46 1.92 -8.62 10.03
N LEU A 47 2.02 -7.50 10.74
CA LEU A 47 2.18 -7.48 12.19
C LEU A 47 0.97 -8.09 12.90
N LEU A 48 -0.25 -7.73 12.51
CA LEU A 48 -1.47 -8.28 13.09
C LEU A 48 -1.60 -9.79 12.85
N LEU A 49 -1.22 -10.26 11.67
CA LEU A 49 -1.20 -11.69 11.35
C LEU A 49 -0.15 -12.45 12.17
N ILE A 50 1.04 -11.86 12.38
CA ILE A 50 2.09 -12.45 13.24
C ILE A 50 1.61 -12.57 14.69
N VAL A 51 0.87 -11.60 15.20
CA VAL A 51 0.27 -11.64 16.55
C VAL A 51 -0.86 -12.66 16.65
N GLY A 52 -1.30 -13.24 15.54
CA GLY A 52 -2.34 -14.28 15.50
C GLY A 52 -3.75 -13.73 15.34
N VAL A 53 -3.91 -12.47 14.94
CA VAL A 53 -5.23 -11.91 14.65
C VAL A 53 -5.77 -12.53 13.35
N PRO A 54 -7.01 -13.05 13.34
CA PRO A 54 -7.57 -13.66 12.14
C PRO A 54 -7.67 -12.66 10.99
N ALA A 55 -7.41 -13.13 9.76
CA ALA A 55 -7.33 -12.30 8.56
C ALA A 55 -8.57 -11.40 8.35
N THR A 56 -9.74 -11.89 8.70
CA THR A 56 -11.00 -11.12 8.61
C THR A 56 -10.99 -9.91 9.53
N ILE A 57 -10.55 -10.05 10.77
CA ILE A 57 -10.47 -8.95 11.74
C ILE A 57 -9.38 -7.97 11.32
N THR A 58 -8.23 -8.48 10.88
CA THR A 58 -7.13 -7.67 10.35
C THR A 58 -7.59 -6.82 9.16
N ALA A 59 -8.36 -7.41 8.23
CA ALA A 59 -8.91 -6.68 7.09
C ALA A 59 -9.86 -5.55 7.54
N TRP A 60 -10.75 -5.80 8.49
CA TRP A 60 -11.66 -4.78 9.03
C TRP A 60 -10.91 -3.64 9.72
N ILE A 61 -9.90 -3.94 10.55
CA ILE A 61 -9.05 -2.93 11.18
C ILE A 61 -8.38 -2.06 10.11
N THR A 62 -7.81 -2.68 9.08
CA THR A 62 -7.13 -1.98 7.99
C THR A 62 -8.09 -1.08 7.21
N ILE A 63 -9.32 -1.55 6.92
CA ILE A 63 -10.35 -0.77 6.24
C ILE A 63 -10.73 0.46 7.07
N VAL A 64 -11.04 0.30 8.35
CA VAL A 64 -11.43 1.42 9.23
C VAL A 64 -10.31 2.46 9.30
N LEU A 65 -9.07 2.01 9.48
CA LEU A 65 -7.92 2.89 9.57
C LEU A 65 -7.67 3.65 8.26
N ALA A 66 -7.78 2.95 7.12
CA ALA A 66 -7.63 3.55 5.80
C ALA A 66 -8.72 4.60 5.49
N VAL A 67 -9.96 4.32 5.88
CA VAL A 67 -11.07 5.29 5.72
C VAL A 67 -10.82 6.53 6.58
N LEU A 68 -10.43 6.37 7.83
CA LEU A 68 -10.09 7.50 8.72
C LEU A 68 -8.96 8.35 8.15
N CYS A 69 -7.88 7.71 7.68
CA CYS A 69 -6.75 8.40 7.05
C CYS A 69 -7.16 9.10 5.75
N GLY A 70 -7.93 8.43 4.89
CA GLY A 70 -8.39 8.98 3.61
C GLY A 70 -9.29 10.21 3.80
N VAL A 71 -10.27 10.12 4.70
CA VAL A 71 -11.15 11.25 5.03
C VAL A 71 -10.35 12.39 5.70
N GLY A 72 -9.44 12.06 6.59
CA GLY A 72 -8.56 13.04 7.23
C GLY A 72 -7.71 13.82 6.21
N LEU A 73 -7.10 13.13 5.24
CA LEU A 73 -6.31 13.74 4.18
C LEU A 73 -7.15 14.63 3.26
N ILE A 74 -8.36 14.20 2.91
CA ILE A 74 -9.29 15.02 2.11
C ILE A 74 -9.66 16.28 2.89
N THR A 75 -9.99 16.17 4.17
CA THR A 75 -10.36 17.29 5.01
C THR A 75 -9.21 18.30 5.15
N VAL A 76 -8.01 17.82 5.45
CA VAL A 76 -6.81 18.67 5.56
C VAL A 76 -6.47 19.31 4.22
N GLY A 77 -6.62 18.58 3.12
CA GLY A 77 -6.42 19.08 1.76
C GLY A 77 -7.46 20.15 1.36
N ALA A 78 -8.73 19.94 1.72
CA ALA A 78 -9.82 20.89 1.45
C ALA A 78 -9.66 22.20 2.24
N LEU A 79 -9.13 22.13 3.44
CA LEU A 79 -8.84 23.31 4.27
C LEU A 79 -7.57 24.05 3.83
N ASN A 80 -6.89 23.63 2.76
CA ASN A 80 -5.63 24.22 2.25
C ASN A 80 -4.51 24.34 3.29
N LEU A 81 -4.53 23.49 4.34
CA LEU A 81 -3.64 23.67 5.49
C LEU A 81 -2.17 23.39 5.14
N TYR A 82 -1.85 22.32 4.41
CA TYR A 82 -0.46 21.99 4.04
C TYR A 82 -0.33 21.21 2.74
N PHE A 83 -1.33 20.44 2.35
CA PHE A 83 -1.26 19.49 1.24
C PHE A 83 -2.08 19.90 0.01
N GLY A 84 -3.00 20.87 0.14
CA GLY A 84 -3.82 21.36 -0.96
C GLY A 84 -4.46 20.23 -1.79
N TYR A 85 -4.45 20.38 -3.12
CA TYR A 85 -5.00 19.39 -4.04
C TYR A 85 -4.32 18.01 -3.95
N GLY A 86 -3.04 17.95 -3.56
CA GLY A 86 -2.31 16.69 -3.39
C GLY A 86 -2.90 15.81 -2.30
N GLY A 87 -3.28 16.40 -1.15
CA GLY A 87 -3.94 15.68 -0.06
C GLY A 87 -5.28 15.08 -0.47
N ILE A 88 -6.07 15.83 -1.24
CA ILE A 88 -7.36 15.37 -1.75
C ILE A 88 -7.17 14.18 -2.70
N MET A 89 -6.24 14.26 -3.64
CA MET A 89 -5.96 13.17 -4.59
C MET A 89 -5.49 11.90 -3.90
N ILE A 90 -4.57 12.02 -2.94
CA ILE A 90 -4.08 10.88 -2.16
C ILE A 90 -5.22 10.28 -1.32
N GLY A 91 -6.04 11.11 -0.67
CA GLY A 91 -7.18 10.66 0.11
C GLY A 91 -8.20 9.88 -0.72
N ILE A 92 -8.55 10.38 -1.92
CA ILE A 92 -9.43 9.69 -2.86
C ILE A 92 -8.82 8.35 -3.30
N PHE A 93 -7.53 8.32 -3.60
CA PHE A 93 -6.83 7.09 -3.98
C PHE A 93 -6.85 6.04 -2.87
N ILE A 94 -6.62 6.44 -1.62
CA ILE A 94 -6.72 5.56 -0.45
C ILE A 94 -8.13 4.99 -0.31
N LEU A 95 -9.17 5.83 -0.42
CA LEU A 95 -10.55 5.40 -0.31
C LEU A 95 -10.94 4.42 -1.43
N PHE A 96 -10.51 4.70 -2.66
CA PHE A 96 -10.76 3.82 -3.80
C PHE A 96 -10.11 2.44 -3.62
N SER A 97 -8.85 2.42 -3.17
CA SER A 97 -8.13 1.17 -2.89
C SER A 97 -8.76 0.40 -1.72
N THR A 98 -9.21 1.12 -0.69
CA THR A 98 -9.91 0.51 0.45
C THR A 98 -11.24 -0.11 0.04
N PHE A 99 -11.94 0.49 -0.93
CA PHE A 99 -13.17 -0.07 -1.49
C PHE A 99 -12.94 -1.43 -2.18
N GLN A 100 -11.82 -1.60 -2.88
CA GLN A 100 -11.45 -2.89 -3.46
C GLN A 100 -11.22 -3.96 -2.36
N LEU A 101 -10.54 -3.58 -1.28
CA LEU A 101 -10.33 -4.47 -0.15
C LEU A 101 -11.67 -4.84 0.52
N PHE A 102 -12.57 -3.88 0.69
CA PHE A 102 -13.91 -4.11 1.22
C PHE A 102 -14.71 -5.13 0.38
N GLN A 103 -14.67 -5.00 -0.95
CA GLN A 103 -15.30 -5.97 -1.85
C GLN A 103 -14.70 -7.38 -1.69
N ALA A 104 -13.38 -7.48 -1.53
CA ALA A 104 -12.71 -8.76 -1.31
C ALA A 104 -13.14 -9.42 0.00
N VAL A 105 -13.32 -8.63 1.06
CA VAL A 105 -13.84 -9.09 2.36
C VAL A 105 -15.27 -9.60 2.22
N GLN A 106 -16.13 -8.85 1.54
CA GLN A 106 -17.54 -9.22 1.34
C GLN A 106 -17.73 -10.48 0.48
N SER A 107 -16.88 -10.68 -0.51
CA SER A 107 -16.92 -11.86 -1.39
C SER A 107 -16.36 -13.13 -0.76
N GLY A 108 -15.85 -13.08 0.48
CA GLY A 108 -15.24 -14.21 1.17
C GLY A 108 -13.89 -14.68 0.57
N ASN A 109 -13.34 -13.93 -0.40
CA ASN A 109 -12.09 -14.24 -1.11
C ASN A 109 -10.85 -13.57 -0.50
N ILE A 110 -10.86 -13.31 0.79
CA ILE A 110 -9.78 -12.58 1.49
C ILE A 110 -8.42 -13.29 1.28
N GLU A 111 -8.40 -14.61 1.31
CA GLU A 111 -7.17 -15.40 1.15
C GLU A 111 -6.55 -15.27 -0.25
N ARG A 112 -7.33 -14.90 -1.26
CA ARG A 112 -6.86 -14.66 -2.64
C ARG A 112 -6.39 -13.23 -2.86
N HIS A 113 -6.68 -12.32 -1.93
CA HIS A 113 -6.25 -10.94 -2.05
C HIS A 113 -4.72 -10.85 -1.88
N PRO A 114 -4.01 -10.09 -2.73
CA PRO A 114 -2.54 -10.01 -2.72
C PRO A 114 -1.97 -9.52 -1.38
N LEU A 115 -2.77 -8.83 -0.57
CA LEU A 115 -2.39 -8.35 0.75
C LEU A 115 -2.20 -9.49 1.77
N PHE A 116 -2.97 -10.58 1.64
CA PHE A 116 -2.96 -11.71 2.57
C PHE A 116 -2.23 -12.93 2.01
N LYS A 117 -1.72 -12.85 0.78
CA LYS A 117 -0.94 -13.91 0.20
C LYS A 117 0.43 -13.97 0.87
N PRO A 118 0.80 -15.09 1.54
CA PRO A 118 2.13 -15.21 2.12
C PRO A 118 3.18 -15.02 1.04
N PRO A 119 4.32 -14.39 1.35
CA PRO A 119 5.42 -14.31 0.39
C PRO A 119 5.73 -15.75 -0.06
N SER A 120 5.70 -15.96 -1.37
CA SER A 120 6.02 -17.26 -1.97
C SER A 120 7.46 -17.59 -1.60
N THR A 121 7.66 -18.26 -0.48
CA THR A 121 8.87 -19.04 -0.24
C THR A 121 8.93 -20.01 -1.40
N GLY A 122 9.98 -19.89 -2.22
CA GLY A 122 10.17 -20.66 -3.44
C GLY A 122 10.08 -22.17 -3.22
N GLN A 123 8.88 -22.67 -3.00
CA GLN A 123 8.56 -24.09 -3.02
C GLN A 123 8.13 -24.41 -4.45
N GLY A 124 9.03 -25.14 -5.09
CA GLY A 124 8.77 -25.80 -6.33
C GLY A 124 7.42 -26.48 -6.26
N ASN A 125 6.66 -26.28 -7.30
CA ASN A 125 5.43 -26.94 -7.62
C ASN A 125 5.49 -28.43 -7.22
N PRO A 126 4.81 -28.89 -6.15
CA PRO A 126 4.65 -30.32 -5.96
C PRO A 126 3.80 -30.80 -7.12
N ALA A 127 4.39 -31.69 -7.91
CA ALA A 127 3.82 -32.33 -9.08
C ALA A 127 2.33 -32.62 -8.85
N GLN A 128 1.52 -31.98 -9.68
CA GLN A 128 0.12 -32.30 -9.81
C GLN A 128 0.01 -33.80 -10.16
N PRO A 129 -0.67 -34.61 -9.36
CA PRO A 129 -0.84 -36.00 -9.74
C PRO A 129 -1.57 -36.06 -11.07
N LYS A 130 -0.87 -36.51 -12.09
CA LYS A 130 -1.46 -36.92 -13.36
C LYS A 130 -2.14 -38.28 -13.15
N ASP A 131 -3.31 -38.29 -12.55
CA ASP A 131 -4.11 -39.49 -12.50
C ASP A 131 -5.58 -39.13 -12.46
N SER A 132 -6.15 -39.12 -13.64
CA SER A 132 -7.46 -39.68 -13.97
C SER A 132 -7.84 -39.26 -15.39
N GLN A 133 -7.13 -39.82 -16.34
CA GLN A 133 -7.69 -40.00 -17.68
C GLN A 133 -8.63 -41.20 -17.59
N PRO A 134 -9.95 -41.04 -17.74
CA PRO A 134 -10.80 -42.24 -17.88
C PRO A 134 -10.46 -42.96 -19.18
N ALA A 135 -10.09 -44.22 -19.03
CA ALA A 135 -9.89 -45.12 -20.15
C ALA A 135 -11.14 -45.14 -21.04
N ALA A 136 -10.97 -44.76 -22.29
CA ALA A 136 -11.95 -44.98 -23.32
C ALA A 136 -12.13 -46.50 -23.47
N SER A 137 -13.27 -47.01 -23.01
CA SER A 137 -13.69 -48.36 -23.33
C SER A 137 -14.12 -48.42 -24.78
N ASN A 138 -13.30 -49.04 -25.62
CA ASN A 138 -13.71 -49.57 -26.91
C ASN A 138 -14.58 -50.83 -26.64
N VAL A 139 -15.83 -50.78 -27.04
CA VAL A 139 -16.60 -51.89 -27.64
C VAL A 139 -17.53 -51.27 -28.68
#